data_2e8807ee6fe4590a9bfb1d9f5cd500e5
#
_entry.id   2e8807ee6fe4590a9bfb1d9f5cd500e5
#
_cell.length_a   1.000
_cell.length_b   1.000
_cell.length_c   1.000
_cell.angle_alpha   90.00
_cell.angle_beta   90.00
_cell.angle_gamma   90.00
#
_symmetry.space_group_name_H-M   'P 1'
#
loop_
_entity.id
_entity.type
_entity.pdbx_description
1 polymer ?
#
loop_
_entity_poly.entity_id
_entity_poly.type
_entity_poly.pdbx_seq_one_letter_code
_entity_poly.pdbx_strand_id
1 'polypeptide(L)'
;MALRQGRAHLGGSHKLDPETNTYNVPFIQRYLEGVPLKLINLAWREQGLMVAPGNPKEIRTIRDLTRPEVRFINRQRGAGTRLLLDYLLQEAGLDADQVLGYEREEYTHMAVAVNVVSGTADVGLGIMAAAKALGLDFIPLLPERYDLVVPETTFADRRFQTLLAVIRSREFQEAAAALGGYDLKDCGRILWEQ
;
A
#
# COMPACT_ATOMS: atom_id res chain seq x y z
N MET A 1 13.85 4.69 -9.86
CA MET A 1 15.08 4.98 -10.65
C MET A 1 15.59 3.78 -11.45
N ALA A 2 15.39 2.54 -11.02
CA ALA A 2 15.83 1.34 -11.75
C ALA A 2 15.23 1.21 -13.16
N LEU A 3 13.95 1.56 -13.35
CA LEU A 3 13.30 1.57 -14.68
C LEU A 3 14.01 2.54 -15.65
N ARG A 4 14.26 3.79 -15.22
CA ARG A 4 14.93 4.79 -16.06
C ARG A 4 16.34 4.37 -16.49
N GLN A 5 17.01 3.54 -15.68
CA GLN A 5 18.36 3.03 -15.93
C GLN A 5 18.37 1.67 -16.66
N GLY A 6 17.20 1.17 -17.09
CA GLY A 6 17.08 -0.14 -17.74
C GLY A 6 17.45 -1.34 -16.84
N ARG A 7 17.55 -1.14 -15.52
CA ARG A 7 17.90 -2.19 -14.55
C ARG A 7 16.70 -2.98 -14.02
N ALA A 8 15.51 -2.57 -14.37
CA ALA A 8 14.26 -3.26 -14.06
C ALA A 8 13.35 -3.25 -15.29
N HIS A 9 12.62 -4.32 -15.50
CA HIS A 9 11.67 -4.46 -16.60
C HIS A 9 10.29 -3.88 -16.27
N LEU A 10 9.89 -3.89 -15.00
CA LEU A 10 8.67 -3.27 -14.50
C LEU A 10 8.86 -2.86 -13.02
N GLY A 11 7.96 -2.04 -12.51
CA GLY A 11 7.96 -1.65 -11.10
C GLY A 11 6.52 -1.57 -10.56
N GLY A 12 6.34 -1.88 -9.28
CA GLY A 12 5.10 -1.60 -8.56
C GLY A 12 5.08 -0.16 -8.05
N SER A 13 3.94 0.51 -8.12
CA SER A 13 3.73 1.85 -7.58
C SER A 13 2.37 1.97 -6.90
N HIS A 14 2.35 2.66 -5.76
CA HIS A 14 1.14 2.89 -4.97
C HIS A 14 1.23 4.22 -4.20
N LYS A 15 1.78 5.24 -4.84
CA LYS A 15 2.02 6.54 -4.21
C LYS A 15 0.84 7.46 -4.43
N LEU A 16 0.21 7.86 -3.33
CA LEU A 16 -0.78 8.93 -3.32
C LEU A 16 -0.05 10.27 -3.45
N ASP A 17 -0.49 11.10 -4.36
CA ASP A 17 -0.12 12.51 -4.42
C ASP A 17 -1.16 13.33 -3.65
N PRO A 18 -0.77 13.95 -2.52
CA PRO A 18 -1.71 14.68 -1.68
C PRO A 18 -2.25 15.97 -2.33
N GLU A 19 -1.49 16.58 -3.25
CA GLU A 19 -1.90 17.82 -3.92
C GLU A 19 -3.03 17.57 -4.93
N THR A 20 -2.96 16.48 -5.68
CA THR A 20 -3.93 16.15 -6.72
C THR A 20 -4.95 15.09 -6.29
N ASN A 21 -4.74 14.48 -5.12
CA ASN A 21 -5.49 13.31 -4.63
C ASN A 21 -5.55 12.17 -5.67
N THR A 22 -4.47 11.98 -6.43
CA THR A 22 -4.35 10.95 -7.45
C THR A 22 -3.18 10.02 -7.18
N TYR A 23 -3.25 8.80 -7.74
CA TYR A 23 -2.20 7.81 -7.56
C TYR A 23 -1.25 7.77 -8.74
N ASN A 24 0.05 7.68 -8.45
CA ASN A 24 1.15 7.25 -9.32
C ASN A 24 1.50 8.21 -10.47
N VAL A 25 0.53 8.75 -11.22
CA VAL A 25 0.78 9.55 -12.44
C VAL A 25 1.69 10.76 -12.19
N PRO A 26 1.47 11.62 -11.18
CA PRO A 26 2.36 12.76 -10.93
C PRO A 26 3.81 12.35 -10.67
N PHE A 27 4.01 11.25 -9.95
CA PHE A 27 5.36 10.73 -9.70
C PHE A 27 6.01 10.16 -10.95
N ILE A 28 5.24 9.48 -11.81
CA ILE A 28 5.75 8.95 -13.08
C ILE A 28 6.17 10.10 -13.99
N GLN A 29 5.34 11.11 -14.16
CA GLN A 29 5.64 12.31 -14.94
C GLN A 29 6.91 13.00 -14.44
N ARG A 30 7.08 13.12 -13.12
CA ARG A 30 8.24 13.77 -12.51
C ARG A 30 9.54 12.96 -12.62
N TYR A 31 9.49 11.64 -12.46
CA TYR A 31 10.69 10.81 -12.33
C TYR A 31 11.02 9.97 -13.56
N LEU A 32 10.06 9.77 -14.46
CA LEU A 32 10.17 8.96 -15.67
C LEU A 32 9.76 9.76 -16.93
N GLU A 33 9.87 11.09 -16.86
CA GLU A 33 9.63 11.97 -18.00
C GLU A 33 10.38 11.48 -19.25
N GLY A 34 9.67 11.41 -20.38
CA GLY A 34 10.21 10.99 -21.67
C GLY A 34 10.49 9.48 -21.81
N VAL A 35 10.13 8.66 -20.82
CA VAL A 35 10.21 7.20 -20.94
C VAL A 35 8.85 6.66 -21.39
N PRO A 36 8.73 6.14 -22.63
CA PRO A 36 7.48 5.54 -23.08
C PRO A 36 7.09 4.36 -22.16
N LEU A 37 5.93 4.44 -21.54
CA LEU A 37 5.46 3.42 -20.60
C LEU A 37 3.95 3.38 -20.46
N LYS A 38 3.45 2.29 -19.89
CA LYS A 38 2.06 2.09 -19.53
C LYS A 38 1.92 1.89 -18.02
N LEU A 39 0.85 2.47 -17.46
CA LEU A 39 0.44 2.26 -16.07
C LEU A 39 -0.74 1.28 -16.07
N ILE A 40 -0.51 0.10 -15.51
CA ILE A 40 -1.49 -1.00 -15.52
C ILE A 40 -1.94 -1.26 -14.09
N ASN A 41 -3.24 -1.21 -13.84
CA ASN A 41 -3.75 -1.52 -12.51
C ASN A 41 -3.53 -2.99 -12.17
N LEU A 42 -2.99 -3.26 -10.99
CA LEU A 42 -2.92 -4.61 -10.43
C LEU A 42 -4.09 -4.87 -9.50
N ALA A 43 -4.37 -3.92 -8.60
CA ALA A 43 -5.47 -4.01 -7.66
C ALA A 43 -5.73 -2.67 -6.97
N TRP A 44 -6.93 -2.47 -6.44
CA TRP A 44 -7.18 -1.60 -5.31
C TRP A 44 -7.08 -2.44 -4.03
N ARG A 45 -6.51 -1.91 -2.97
CA ARG A 45 -6.37 -2.62 -1.70
C ARG A 45 -6.72 -1.72 -0.52
N GLU A 46 -7.35 -2.28 0.50
CA GLU A 46 -7.69 -1.55 1.71
C GLU A 46 -6.45 -1.33 2.58
N GLN A 47 -6.15 -0.06 2.87
CA GLN A 47 -5.21 0.38 3.90
C GLN A 47 -5.99 0.74 5.16
N GLY A 48 -5.46 0.34 6.31
CA GLY A 48 -6.13 0.58 7.59
C GLY A 48 -5.27 0.24 8.80
N LEU A 49 -5.87 0.36 9.97
CA LEU A 49 -5.24 0.05 11.23
C LEU A 49 -5.46 -1.43 11.56
N MET A 50 -4.38 -2.15 11.79
CA MET A 50 -4.36 -3.53 12.25
C MET A 50 -4.26 -3.52 13.78
N VAL A 51 -5.21 -4.15 14.47
CA VAL A 51 -5.29 -4.20 15.93
C VAL A 51 -5.50 -5.63 16.40
N ALA A 52 -5.20 -5.91 17.67
CA ALA A 52 -5.46 -7.23 18.25
C ALA A 52 -6.95 -7.58 18.20
N PRO A 53 -7.29 -8.90 18.16
CA PRO A 53 -8.69 -9.34 18.12
C PRO A 53 -9.50 -8.76 19.27
N GLY A 54 -10.71 -8.29 18.95
CA GLY A 54 -11.61 -7.60 19.87
C GLY A 54 -11.23 -6.15 20.14
N ASN A 55 -10.18 -5.64 19.50
CA ASN A 55 -9.72 -4.24 19.61
C ASN A 55 -9.67 -3.73 21.08
N PRO A 56 -8.86 -4.34 21.95
CA PRO A 56 -8.90 -4.07 23.40
C PRO A 56 -8.56 -2.64 23.78
N LYS A 57 -7.95 -1.87 22.86
CA LYS A 57 -7.64 -0.45 23.04
C LYS A 57 -8.70 0.49 22.46
N GLU A 58 -9.79 -0.06 21.90
CA GLU A 58 -10.88 0.72 21.26
C GLU A 58 -10.37 1.77 20.25
N ILE A 59 -9.36 1.40 19.44
CA ILE A 59 -8.80 2.23 18.38
C ILE A 59 -9.78 2.27 17.22
N ARG A 60 -10.17 3.45 16.75
CA ARG A 60 -11.15 3.63 15.67
C ARG A 60 -10.67 4.58 14.57
N THR A 61 -9.79 5.50 14.93
CA THR A 61 -9.33 6.58 14.04
C THR A 61 -7.84 6.84 14.19
N ILE A 62 -7.27 7.61 13.29
CA ILE A 62 -5.88 8.11 13.37
C ILE A 62 -5.64 8.90 14.67
N ARG A 63 -6.66 9.59 15.21
CA ARG A 63 -6.52 10.36 16.45
C ARG A 63 -6.21 9.48 17.65
N ASP A 64 -6.67 8.23 17.66
CA ASP A 64 -6.42 7.31 18.77
C ASP A 64 -4.94 6.90 18.88
N LEU A 65 -4.14 7.09 17.83
CA LEU A 65 -2.70 6.80 17.83
C LEU A 65 -1.91 7.74 18.75
N THR A 66 -2.45 8.92 19.08
CA THR A 66 -1.78 9.89 19.96
C THR A 66 -2.09 9.68 21.45
N ARG A 67 -2.90 8.69 21.79
CA ARG A 67 -3.17 8.34 23.18
C ARG A 67 -1.92 7.73 23.81
N PRO A 68 -1.49 8.18 25.03
CA PRO A 68 -0.21 7.81 25.62
C PRO A 68 -0.07 6.30 25.93
N GLU A 69 -1.18 5.59 26.07
CA GLU A 69 -1.21 4.14 26.32
C GLU A 69 -1.25 3.28 25.03
N VAL A 70 -1.26 3.91 23.84
CA VAL A 70 -1.32 3.22 22.54
C VAL A 70 0.07 3.16 21.93
N ARG A 71 0.60 1.94 21.80
CA ARG A 71 1.92 1.67 21.19
C ARG A 71 1.74 1.38 19.70
N PHE A 72 2.34 2.20 18.87
CA PHE A 72 2.31 2.07 17.42
C PHE A 72 3.58 1.36 16.89
N ILE A 73 3.44 0.65 15.78
CA ILE A 73 4.54 0.14 14.95
C ILE A 73 4.38 0.63 13.53
N ASN A 74 5.42 1.28 13.01
CA ASN A 74 5.41 1.93 11.71
C ASN A 74 6.03 1.07 10.61
N ARG A 75 5.85 1.50 9.37
CA ARG A 75 6.64 1.06 8.23
C ARG A 75 7.91 1.91 8.12
N GLN A 76 8.94 1.33 7.52
CA GLN A 76 10.20 2.02 7.28
C GLN A 76 10.01 3.32 6.50
N ARG A 77 10.93 4.27 6.72
CA ARG A 77 10.98 5.55 5.98
C ARG A 77 11.00 5.29 4.47
N GLY A 78 10.20 6.06 3.73
CA GLY A 78 10.05 5.94 2.28
C GLY A 78 9.05 4.88 1.81
N ALA A 79 8.46 4.08 2.72
CA ALA A 79 7.31 3.24 2.37
C ALA A 79 6.06 4.09 2.09
N GLY A 80 5.26 3.70 1.10
CA GLY A 80 4.01 4.41 0.78
C GLY A 80 3.05 4.47 1.97
N THR A 81 2.97 3.41 2.77
CA THR A 81 2.16 3.36 4.00
C THR A 81 2.66 4.34 5.07
N ARG A 82 3.98 4.59 5.17
CA ARG A 82 4.51 5.62 6.07
C ARG A 82 4.12 7.02 5.60
N LEU A 83 4.26 7.28 4.30
CA LEU A 83 3.84 8.56 3.70
C LEU A 83 2.33 8.78 3.88
N LEU A 84 1.54 7.72 3.78
CA LEU A 84 0.11 7.77 4.05
C LEU A 84 -0.20 8.12 5.51
N LEU A 85 0.52 7.52 6.48
CA LEU A 85 0.37 7.86 7.89
C LEU A 85 0.68 9.34 8.13
N ASP A 86 1.80 9.83 7.58
CA ASP A 86 2.23 11.23 7.74
C ASP A 86 1.16 12.18 7.17
N TYR A 87 0.62 11.86 6.00
CA TYR A 87 -0.48 12.61 5.40
C TYR A 87 -1.74 12.61 6.27
N LEU A 88 -2.17 11.45 6.79
CA LEU A 88 -3.35 11.34 7.63
C LEU A 88 -3.21 12.06 8.99
N LEU A 89 -2.01 12.04 9.59
CA LEU A 89 -1.72 12.81 10.78
C LEU A 89 -1.80 14.32 10.51
N GLN A 90 -1.21 14.78 9.42
CA GLN A 90 -1.27 16.18 8.99
C GLN A 90 -2.72 16.65 8.76
N GLU A 91 -3.53 15.88 8.02
CA GLU A 91 -4.95 16.18 7.79
C GLU A 91 -5.76 16.23 9.09
N ALA A 92 -5.38 15.41 10.07
CA ALA A 92 -6.02 15.42 11.39
C ALA A 92 -5.52 16.55 12.32
N GLY A 93 -4.49 17.32 11.91
CA GLY A 93 -3.84 18.34 12.74
C GLY A 93 -3.07 17.73 13.92
N LEU A 94 -2.42 16.58 13.72
CA LEU A 94 -1.68 15.84 14.74
C LEU A 94 -0.19 15.81 14.41
N ASP A 95 0.65 15.91 15.44
CA ASP A 95 2.10 15.79 15.30
C ASP A 95 2.54 14.33 15.45
N ALA A 96 3.50 13.92 14.62
CA ALA A 96 4.03 12.55 14.64
C ALA A 96 4.70 12.18 15.96
N ASP A 97 5.29 13.13 16.68
CA ASP A 97 5.92 12.94 17.98
C ASP A 97 4.93 12.57 19.08
N GLN A 98 3.64 12.83 18.89
CA GLN A 98 2.58 12.40 19.81
C GLN A 98 2.27 10.90 19.66
N VAL A 99 2.76 10.23 18.61
CA VAL A 99 2.50 8.81 18.37
C VAL A 99 3.60 7.97 19.01
N LEU A 100 3.27 7.31 20.12
CA LEU A 100 4.22 6.45 20.84
C LEU A 100 4.63 5.26 19.96
N GLY A 101 5.89 5.24 19.53
CA GLY A 101 6.44 4.20 18.65
C GLY A 101 6.50 4.61 17.16
N TYR A 102 6.25 5.88 16.84
CA TYR A 102 6.36 6.38 15.46
C TYR A 102 7.71 6.06 14.80
N GLU A 103 8.82 6.09 15.54
CA GLU A 103 10.16 5.77 15.02
C GLU A 103 10.49 4.26 15.06
N ARG A 104 9.62 3.41 15.57
CA ARG A 104 9.79 1.96 15.50
C ARG A 104 9.32 1.47 14.13
N GLU A 105 10.21 0.84 13.39
CA GLU A 105 9.99 0.54 11.97
C GLU A 105 10.05 -0.95 11.65
N GLU A 106 9.19 -1.35 10.71
CA GLU A 106 9.18 -2.67 10.09
C GLU A 106 9.16 -2.58 8.56
N TYR A 107 9.75 -3.56 7.89
CA TYR A 107 9.97 -3.52 6.44
C TYR A 107 8.84 -4.11 5.62
N THR A 108 7.91 -4.86 6.23
CA THR A 108 6.76 -5.47 5.53
C THR A 108 5.47 -5.28 6.31
N HIS A 109 4.31 -5.35 5.62
CA HIS A 109 3.01 -5.34 6.30
C HIS A 109 2.85 -6.54 7.25
N MET A 110 3.41 -7.70 6.87
CA MET A 110 3.39 -8.88 7.73
C MET A 110 4.21 -8.68 9.01
N ALA A 111 5.39 -8.05 8.94
CA ALA A 111 6.20 -7.76 10.11
C ALA A 111 5.48 -6.78 11.06
N VAL A 112 4.80 -5.76 10.52
CA VAL A 112 3.93 -4.87 11.31
C VAL A 112 2.83 -5.69 11.99
N ALA A 113 2.13 -6.55 11.27
CA ALA A 113 1.07 -7.41 11.82
C ALA A 113 1.60 -8.38 12.90
N VAL A 114 2.81 -8.95 12.73
CA VAL A 114 3.47 -9.78 13.74
C VAL A 114 3.71 -9.00 15.04
N ASN A 115 4.13 -7.75 14.98
CA ASN A 115 4.30 -6.92 16.18
C ASN A 115 2.97 -6.70 16.93
N VAL A 116 1.87 -6.58 16.21
CA VAL A 116 0.54 -6.42 16.82
C VAL A 116 0.08 -7.75 17.44
N VAL A 117 0.19 -8.87 16.72
CA VAL A 117 -0.25 -10.17 17.24
C VAL A 117 0.57 -10.64 18.44
N SER A 118 1.86 -10.28 18.51
CA SER A 118 2.74 -10.60 19.63
C SER A 118 2.56 -9.67 20.84
N GLY A 119 1.73 -8.62 20.72
CA GLY A 119 1.55 -7.61 21.77
C GLY A 119 2.73 -6.68 21.98
N THR A 120 3.71 -6.68 21.06
CA THR A 120 4.84 -5.72 21.10
C THR A 120 4.38 -4.31 20.70
N ALA A 121 3.35 -4.22 19.87
CA ALA A 121 2.60 -3.01 19.56
C ALA A 121 1.09 -3.27 19.73
N ASP A 122 0.32 -2.21 19.94
CA ASP A 122 -1.14 -2.28 20.05
C ASP A 122 -1.82 -2.08 18.67
N VAL A 123 -1.13 -1.36 17.78
CA VAL A 123 -1.63 -1.02 16.45
C VAL A 123 -0.51 -0.76 15.44
N GLY A 124 -0.77 -1.04 14.17
CA GLY A 124 0.07 -0.66 13.05
C GLY A 124 -0.74 -0.38 11.80
N LEU A 125 -0.25 0.51 10.93
CA LEU A 125 -0.87 0.78 9.64
C LEU A 125 -0.43 -0.26 8.61
N GLY A 126 -1.40 -0.84 7.91
CA GLY A 126 -1.10 -1.86 6.90
C GLY A 126 -2.27 -2.19 6.00
N ILE A 127 -2.20 -3.34 5.33
CA ILE A 127 -3.24 -3.82 4.42
C ILE A 127 -4.11 -4.90 5.08
N MET A 128 -5.38 -4.95 4.71
CA MET A 128 -6.34 -5.92 5.24
C MET A 128 -5.87 -7.37 5.11
N ALA A 129 -5.22 -7.72 3.99
CA ALA A 129 -4.69 -9.06 3.78
C ALA A 129 -3.67 -9.50 4.84
N ALA A 130 -2.83 -8.58 5.34
CA ALA A 130 -1.87 -8.88 6.41
C ALA A 130 -2.58 -9.09 7.77
N ALA A 131 -3.58 -8.27 8.07
CA ALA A 131 -4.40 -8.44 9.26
C ALA A 131 -5.12 -9.80 9.25
N LYS A 132 -5.80 -10.11 8.14
CA LYS A 132 -6.53 -11.36 7.95
C LYS A 132 -5.64 -12.59 8.08
N ALA A 133 -4.43 -12.55 7.51
CA ALA A 133 -3.48 -13.68 7.54
C ALA A 133 -3.04 -14.05 8.96
N LEU A 134 -3.08 -13.12 9.91
CA LEU A 134 -2.69 -13.33 11.31
C LEU A 134 -3.87 -13.22 12.29
N GLY A 135 -5.11 -13.20 11.81
CA GLY A 135 -6.32 -13.16 12.64
C GLY A 135 -6.47 -11.86 13.44
N LEU A 136 -5.91 -10.76 12.95
CA LEU A 136 -6.09 -9.43 13.55
C LEU A 136 -7.40 -8.79 13.10
N ASP A 137 -7.94 -7.91 13.93
CA ASP A 137 -9.02 -7.01 13.52
C ASP A 137 -8.46 -5.87 12.67
N PHE A 138 -9.31 -5.35 11.78
CA PHE A 138 -8.91 -4.33 10.81
C PHE A 138 -9.91 -3.18 10.79
N ILE A 139 -9.40 -1.96 10.94
CA ILE A 139 -10.18 -0.73 10.83
C ILE A 139 -9.81 -0.07 9.49
N PRO A 140 -10.69 -0.11 8.48
CA PRO A 140 -10.39 0.46 7.17
C PRO A 140 -10.27 1.98 7.25
N LEU A 141 -9.30 2.55 6.53
CA LEU A 141 -9.10 4.00 6.43
C LEU A 141 -9.37 4.50 5.03
N LEU A 142 -8.73 3.90 4.02
CA LEU A 142 -8.93 4.28 2.61
C LEU A 142 -8.45 3.17 1.67
N PRO A 143 -9.01 3.14 0.45
CA PRO A 143 -8.50 2.29 -0.62
C PRO A 143 -7.23 2.89 -1.23
N GLU A 144 -6.23 2.05 -1.48
CA GLU A 144 -4.97 2.40 -2.13
C GLU A 144 -4.90 1.72 -3.51
N ARG A 145 -4.53 2.49 -4.54
CA ARG A 145 -4.33 1.94 -5.88
C ARG A 145 -2.90 1.42 -6.06
N TYR A 146 -2.76 0.15 -6.39
CA TYR A 146 -1.50 -0.49 -6.70
C TYR A 146 -1.40 -0.76 -8.20
N ASP A 147 -0.45 -0.11 -8.87
CA ASP A 147 -0.26 -0.21 -10.31
C ASP A 147 1.12 -0.77 -10.66
N LEU A 148 1.21 -1.38 -11.84
CA LEU A 148 2.45 -1.75 -12.50
C LEU A 148 2.86 -0.64 -13.46
N VAL A 149 4.08 -0.15 -13.31
CA VAL A 149 4.74 0.79 -14.23
C VAL A 149 5.57 -0.03 -15.21
N VAL A 150 5.18 -0.05 -16.48
CA VAL A 150 5.70 -0.97 -17.49
C VAL A 150 6.21 -0.18 -18.69
N PRO A 151 7.53 -0.12 -18.93
CA PRO A 151 8.09 0.45 -20.16
C PRO A 151 7.50 -0.21 -21.41
N GLU A 152 7.33 0.57 -22.49
CA GLU A 152 6.74 0.09 -23.76
C GLU A 152 7.49 -1.13 -24.33
N THR A 153 8.82 -1.15 -24.22
CA THR A 153 9.64 -2.29 -24.64
C THR A 153 9.35 -3.57 -23.86
N THR A 154 9.04 -3.44 -22.56
CA THR A 154 8.62 -4.57 -21.71
C THR A 154 7.18 -4.95 -22.02
N PHE A 155 6.31 -3.98 -22.25
CA PHE A 155 4.90 -4.25 -22.60
C PHE A 155 4.79 -5.07 -23.88
N ALA A 156 5.62 -4.79 -24.89
CA ALA A 156 5.67 -5.54 -26.16
C ALA A 156 6.29 -6.96 -26.00
N ASP A 157 6.98 -7.25 -24.90
CA ASP A 157 7.63 -8.55 -24.69
C ASP A 157 6.60 -9.65 -24.41
N ARG A 158 6.76 -10.80 -25.09
CA ARG A 158 5.87 -11.96 -24.93
C ARG A 158 5.77 -12.44 -23.48
N ARG A 159 6.84 -12.36 -22.71
CA ARG A 159 6.86 -12.76 -21.29
C ARG A 159 5.94 -11.89 -20.45
N PHE A 160 5.95 -10.57 -20.73
CA PHE A 160 5.04 -9.65 -20.05
C PHE A 160 3.58 -9.86 -20.48
N GLN A 161 3.32 -10.12 -21.75
CA GLN A 161 1.96 -10.44 -22.23
C GLN A 161 1.43 -11.73 -21.58
N THR A 162 2.30 -12.74 -21.34
CA THR A 162 1.93 -13.92 -20.56
C THR A 162 1.59 -13.58 -19.13
N LEU A 163 2.39 -12.76 -18.44
CA LEU A 163 2.10 -12.27 -17.09
C LEU A 163 0.78 -11.50 -17.04
N LEU A 164 0.54 -10.63 -18.02
CA LEU A 164 -0.70 -9.84 -18.11
C LEU A 164 -1.93 -10.74 -18.31
N ALA A 165 -1.80 -11.81 -19.11
CA ALA A 165 -2.84 -12.81 -19.28
C ALA A 165 -3.15 -13.54 -17.95
N VAL A 166 -2.11 -13.89 -17.18
CA VAL A 166 -2.29 -14.47 -15.83
C VAL A 166 -2.99 -13.48 -14.89
N ILE A 167 -2.56 -12.21 -14.85
CA ILE A 167 -3.18 -11.17 -14.01
C ILE A 167 -4.69 -11.01 -14.35
N ARG A 168 -5.06 -11.18 -15.62
CA ARG A 168 -6.44 -11.10 -16.09
C ARG A 168 -7.23 -12.39 -15.92
N SER A 169 -6.57 -13.50 -15.56
CA SER A 169 -7.24 -14.79 -15.42
C SER A 169 -8.19 -14.83 -14.23
N ARG A 170 -9.20 -15.68 -14.34
CA ARG A 170 -10.16 -15.90 -13.26
C ARG A 170 -9.48 -16.47 -12.01
N GLU A 171 -8.54 -17.38 -12.19
CA GLU A 171 -7.78 -18.02 -11.12
C GLU A 171 -7.01 -17.00 -10.30
N PHE A 172 -6.34 -16.03 -10.96
CA PHE A 172 -5.64 -14.96 -10.27
C PHE A 172 -6.60 -14.06 -9.48
N GLN A 173 -7.71 -13.69 -10.11
CA GLN A 173 -8.70 -12.80 -9.46
C GLN A 173 -9.36 -13.47 -8.26
N GLU A 174 -9.72 -14.74 -8.35
CA GLU A 174 -10.28 -15.51 -7.24
C GLU A 174 -9.26 -15.67 -6.11
N ALA A 175 -8.01 -16.00 -6.43
CA ALA A 175 -6.93 -16.11 -5.44
C ALA A 175 -6.65 -14.77 -4.73
N ALA A 176 -6.60 -13.67 -5.46
CA ALA A 176 -6.38 -12.35 -4.87
C ALA A 176 -7.57 -11.90 -4.00
N ALA A 177 -8.81 -12.11 -4.45
CA ALA A 177 -10.01 -11.81 -3.68
C ALA A 177 -10.07 -12.62 -2.37
N ALA A 178 -9.61 -13.88 -2.38
CA ALA A 178 -9.56 -14.73 -1.19
C ALA A 178 -8.62 -14.21 -0.09
N LEU A 179 -7.61 -13.41 -0.43
CA LEU A 179 -6.73 -12.76 0.56
C LEU A 179 -7.47 -11.71 1.41
N GLY A 180 -8.53 -11.12 0.86
CA GLY A 180 -9.33 -10.07 1.49
C GLY A 180 -8.75 -8.67 1.29
N GLY A 181 -9.65 -7.67 1.20
CA GLY A 181 -9.28 -6.27 1.05
C GLY A 181 -8.71 -5.89 -0.32
N TYR A 182 -8.89 -6.73 -1.34
CA TYR A 182 -8.54 -6.41 -2.73
C TYR A 182 -9.79 -6.24 -3.58
N ASP A 183 -9.89 -5.09 -4.27
CA ASP A 183 -10.86 -4.83 -5.33
C ASP A 183 -10.13 -4.91 -6.69
N LEU A 184 -10.58 -5.80 -7.55
CA LEU A 184 -9.93 -6.15 -8.81
C LEU A 184 -10.69 -5.61 -10.04
N LYS A 185 -11.61 -4.67 -9.84
CA LYS A 185 -12.46 -4.12 -10.91
C LYS A 185 -11.69 -3.56 -12.12
N ASP A 186 -10.48 -3.04 -11.88
CA ASP A 186 -9.60 -2.49 -12.93
C ASP A 186 -8.38 -3.37 -13.22
N CYS A 187 -8.33 -4.58 -12.63
CA CYS A 187 -7.17 -5.46 -12.72
C CYS A 187 -6.77 -5.77 -14.17
N GLY A 188 -5.52 -5.51 -14.52
CA GLY A 188 -4.97 -5.68 -15.86
C GLY A 188 -5.37 -4.60 -16.88
N ARG A 189 -6.10 -3.55 -16.48
CA ARG A 189 -6.43 -2.40 -17.35
C ARG A 189 -5.28 -1.41 -17.41
N ILE A 190 -5.03 -0.86 -18.62
CA ILE A 190 -4.14 0.29 -18.79
C ILE A 190 -4.94 1.52 -18.33
N LEU A 191 -4.44 2.18 -17.28
CA LEU A 191 -5.09 3.37 -16.72
C LEU A 191 -4.48 4.67 -17.26
N TRP A 192 -3.25 4.61 -17.71
CA TRP A 192 -2.53 5.77 -18.24
C TRP A 192 -1.32 5.32 -19.07
N GLU A 193 -0.90 6.15 -20.05
CA GLU A 193 0.28 5.93 -20.88
C GLU A 193 0.95 7.24 -21.30
N GLN A 194 2.25 7.21 -21.57
CA GLN A 194 3.03 8.30 -22.15
C GLN A 194 3.97 7.82 -23.25
#